data_87bea166c4435ed16f0c1277559005ab
#
_entry.id   87bea166c4435ed16f0c1277559005ab
#
_cell.length_a   1.000
_cell.length_b   1.000
_cell.length_c   1.000
_cell.angle_alpha   90.00
_cell.angle_beta   90.00
_cell.angle_gamma   90.00
#
_symmetry.space_group_name_H-M   'P 1'
#
loop_
_entity.id
_entity.type
_entity.pdbx_description
1 polymer ?
#
loop_
_entity_poly.entity_id
_entity_poly.type
_entity_poly.pdbx_seq_one_letter_code
_entity_poly.pdbx_strand_id
1 'polypeptide(L)'
;MGGAQCVAFFDISVIGCNHTVLSLLKFYFFGNNNVAKQLNGGNIVNPFKEKPAKIQSLFTDREKNYTKPYNKHEVNPYTRTRIILMNGTEFEANWFCHQAARHTNNTDLRREMAAKRMQEKNQQLDISLLKPEDESQLEHTIGYEQLAVDLTAELAKREKDFYVKKALDFALLEDFDHLYRYADLLEMREGVLAEQLVGKYTEVMPGRPTVAHHRHPMDNVRRPINSKSADTMTTLATMIITAAEQQTMNYYMNVTTLAKDSLSRKLYREIALVEEEHVTQYEDLMDPCGSWLETALWHEYTECYLYWSCYMTETDDYIKALWEKNYVIEVSHLHKTAELLKKFEKKEACEVIPDGEFPEPLSLHENIEYVREILKNTVQYTSIGEEYALLDDIPSNAAFFTYQKQIMPKPECAPSHKVICEHIDNFGRDYRFETKKNPVPQLTDVKCDNVQVGREKNVCSSSGFKPNK
;
A
#
# COMPACT_ATOMS: atom_id res chain seq x y z
N MET A 1 60.83 15.51 -30.95
CA MET A 1 60.85 16.36 -29.78
C MET A 1 59.45 16.23 -29.17
N GLY A 2 59.14 15.54 -28.19
CA GLY A 2 59.76 15.26 -26.93
C GLY A 2 58.73 15.60 -25.88
N GLY A 3 58.40 14.68 -25.03
CA GLY A 3 57.63 14.98 -23.85
C GLY A 3 56.68 13.88 -23.41
N ALA A 4 57.22 12.80 -22.90
CA ALA A 4 56.49 11.81 -22.08
C ALA A 4 56.25 12.44 -20.71
N GLN A 5 55.02 12.34 -20.19
CA GLN A 5 54.78 12.49 -18.78
C GLN A 5 54.00 11.34 -18.18
N CYS A 6 54.52 10.89 -17.08
CA CYS A 6 54.21 9.73 -16.30
C CYS A 6 52.77 9.73 -15.77
N VAL A 7 52.15 8.54 -15.87
CA VAL A 7 51.00 8.14 -15.10
C VAL A 7 51.48 7.69 -13.72
N ALA A 8 51.08 8.35 -12.67
CA ALA A 8 51.25 7.89 -11.30
C ALA A 8 49.96 7.14 -10.88
N PHE A 9 50.09 5.85 -10.68
CA PHE A 9 49.07 5.02 -9.97
C PHE A 9 49.14 5.40 -8.51
N PHE A 10 48.02 5.86 -7.99
CA PHE A 10 47.78 5.88 -6.54
C PHE A 10 46.81 4.73 -6.20
N ASP A 11 47.38 3.77 -5.51
CA ASP A 11 46.71 2.69 -4.82
C ASP A 11 46.07 3.31 -3.55
N ILE A 12 44.73 3.35 -3.49
CA ILE A 12 44.02 3.72 -2.28
C ILE A 12 43.37 2.48 -1.72
N SER A 13 44.08 1.86 -0.79
CA SER A 13 43.62 0.83 0.12
C SER A 13 42.42 1.33 0.93
N VAL A 14 41.41 0.48 0.96
CA VAL A 14 40.20 0.50 1.80
C VAL A 14 40.52 0.92 3.23
N ILE A 15 39.97 2.05 3.68
CA ILE A 15 39.78 2.36 5.11
C ILE A 15 38.34 2.84 5.31
N GLY A 16 37.68 2.18 6.26
CA GLY A 16 36.26 2.28 6.59
C GLY A 16 35.70 3.70 6.71
N CYS A 17 34.60 3.91 6.06
CA CYS A 17 33.88 5.18 6.02
C CYS A 17 32.37 5.01 6.38
N ASN A 18 32.07 4.24 7.43
CA ASN A 18 30.67 4.08 7.86
C ASN A 18 30.27 5.00 9.03
N HIS A 19 31.21 5.63 9.74
CA HIS A 19 30.88 6.51 10.85
C HIS A 19 30.77 8.00 10.50
N THR A 20 31.33 8.43 9.38
CA THR A 20 31.42 9.86 9.03
C THR A 20 30.17 10.39 8.34
N VAL A 21 29.43 9.55 7.61
CA VAL A 21 28.18 9.96 6.93
C VAL A 21 27.03 10.10 7.93
N LEU A 22 26.92 9.18 8.88
CA LEU A 22 25.93 9.29 9.98
C LEU A 22 26.21 10.51 10.87
N SER A 23 27.48 10.86 11.11
CA SER A 23 27.83 12.03 11.91
C SER A 23 27.59 13.34 11.16
N LEU A 24 27.71 13.36 9.83
CA LEU A 24 27.43 14.56 9.01
C LEU A 24 25.92 14.78 8.85
N LEU A 25 25.11 13.74 8.72
CA LEU A 25 23.65 13.86 8.77
C LEU A 25 23.18 14.36 10.14
N LYS A 26 23.76 13.86 11.24
CA LYS A 26 23.48 14.36 12.59
C LYS A 26 23.89 15.83 12.80
N PHE A 27 24.94 16.32 12.15
CA PHE A 27 25.43 17.69 12.33
C PHE A 27 24.70 18.75 11.50
N TYR A 28 24.13 18.37 10.33
CA TYR A 28 23.47 19.34 9.43
C TYR A 28 21.96 19.51 9.69
N PHE A 29 21.30 18.49 10.25
CA PHE A 29 19.83 18.52 10.45
C PHE A 29 19.40 18.60 11.92
N PHE A 30 20.24 18.22 12.89
CA PHE A 30 19.82 18.10 14.28
C PHE A 30 20.65 18.97 15.23
N GLY A 31 20.35 20.25 15.24
CA GLY A 31 20.79 21.11 16.33
C GLY A 31 20.09 20.84 17.68
N ASN A 32 19.25 19.82 17.77
CA ASN A 32 18.56 19.44 19.01
C ASN A 32 18.38 17.93 19.15
N ASN A 33 19.10 17.34 20.11
CA ASN A 33 18.97 15.96 20.59
C ASN A 33 17.60 15.61 21.23
N ASN A 34 16.56 16.44 21.02
CA ASN A 34 15.30 16.30 21.72
C ASN A 34 14.28 15.43 20.95
N VAL A 35 14.28 15.41 19.60
CA VAL A 35 13.33 14.63 18.81
C VAL A 35 13.56 13.13 18.99
N ALA A 36 14.79 12.67 18.82
CA ALA A 36 15.14 11.26 19.05
C ALA A 36 14.90 10.80 20.49
N LYS A 37 15.04 11.68 21.49
CA LYS A 37 14.69 11.38 22.88
C LYS A 37 13.19 11.33 23.13
N GLN A 38 12.41 12.15 22.44
CA GLN A 38 10.95 12.17 22.53
C GLN A 38 10.33 10.93 21.88
N LEU A 39 10.81 10.55 20.71
CA LEU A 39 10.35 9.36 19.98
C LEU A 39 10.71 8.05 20.68
N ASN A 40 11.85 7.96 21.39
CA ASN A 40 12.33 6.74 22.06
C ASN A 40 11.82 6.57 23.51
N GLY A 41 11.07 7.53 24.06
CA GLY A 41 10.78 7.60 25.50
C GLY A 41 9.55 6.84 26.00
N GLY A 42 8.83 6.07 25.19
CA GLY A 42 7.59 5.39 25.59
C GLY A 42 6.46 6.36 25.98
N ASN A 43 6.59 7.63 25.68
CA ASN A 43 5.58 8.66 25.93
C ASN A 43 4.57 8.73 24.75
N ILE A 44 3.34 9.06 25.08
CA ILE A 44 2.30 9.37 24.11
C ILE A 44 2.80 10.53 23.23
N VAL A 45 2.83 10.32 21.91
CA VAL A 45 3.28 11.31 20.93
C VAL A 45 2.11 12.14 20.43
N ASN A 46 2.29 13.47 20.44
CA ASN A 46 1.31 14.42 19.90
C ASN A 46 2.04 15.42 18.99
N PRO A 47 1.90 15.32 17.66
CA PRO A 47 2.66 16.14 16.72
C PRO A 47 2.31 17.63 16.80
N PHE A 48 1.12 17.99 17.28
CA PHE A 48 0.74 19.41 17.51
C PHE A 48 1.51 20.05 18.67
N LYS A 49 2.11 19.25 19.57
CA LYS A 49 2.94 19.74 20.68
C LYS A 49 4.41 19.83 20.31
N GLU A 50 4.80 19.33 19.17
CA GLU A 50 6.18 19.38 18.70
C GLU A 50 6.52 20.71 18.04
N LYS A 51 7.81 21.06 18.03
CA LYS A 51 8.25 22.32 17.43
C LYS A 51 8.48 22.16 15.93
N PRO A 52 7.69 22.85 15.07
CA PRO A 52 7.87 22.78 13.63
C PRO A 52 9.15 23.46 13.18
N ALA A 53 9.74 23.00 12.08
CA ALA A 53 10.78 23.72 11.36
C ALA A 53 10.15 24.82 10.49
N LYS A 54 10.97 25.77 10.06
CA LYS A 54 10.51 26.78 9.08
C LYS A 54 10.40 26.14 7.70
N ILE A 55 9.26 26.25 7.04
CA ILE A 55 8.99 25.66 5.71
C ILE A 55 10.14 26.00 4.71
N GLN A 56 10.64 27.24 4.69
CA GLN A 56 11.71 27.64 3.81
C GLN A 56 13.05 26.92 4.08
N SER A 57 13.29 26.45 5.29
CA SER A 57 14.50 25.69 5.64
C SER A 57 14.44 24.23 5.24
N LEU A 58 13.28 23.74 4.82
CA LEU A 58 13.06 22.34 4.39
C LEU A 58 13.42 22.14 2.91
N PHE A 59 13.58 23.21 2.12
CA PHE A 59 14.11 23.10 0.77
C PHE A 59 15.62 22.87 0.82
N THR A 60 16.05 21.71 0.37
CA THR A 60 17.43 21.25 0.47
C THR A 60 18.07 21.05 -0.91
N ASP A 61 19.39 20.99 -0.94
CA ASP A 61 20.18 20.71 -2.13
C ASP A 61 19.91 19.25 -2.58
N ARG A 62 19.34 19.10 -3.77
CA ARG A 62 18.89 17.81 -4.32
C ARG A 62 20.04 16.83 -4.53
N GLU A 63 21.23 17.31 -4.93
CA GLU A 63 22.38 16.42 -5.16
C GLU A 63 22.92 15.86 -3.85
N LYS A 64 22.85 16.63 -2.75
CA LYS A 64 23.29 16.18 -1.43
C LYS A 64 22.32 15.20 -0.75
N ASN A 65 21.10 15.14 -1.22
CA ASN A 65 20.04 14.30 -0.64
C ASN A 65 19.72 13.06 -1.48
N TYR A 66 20.62 12.66 -2.39
CA TYR A 66 20.41 11.44 -3.16
C TYR A 66 20.34 10.21 -2.25
N THR A 67 19.21 9.51 -2.30
CA THR A 67 18.93 8.33 -1.48
C THR A 67 19.57 7.10 -2.08
N LYS A 68 20.23 6.29 -1.25
CA LYS A 68 20.85 5.04 -1.68
C LYS A 68 19.81 3.91 -1.67
N PRO A 69 19.75 3.06 -2.72
CA PRO A 69 18.88 1.92 -2.74
C PRO A 69 19.27 0.88 -1.69
N TYR A 70 18.27 0.12 -1.22
CA TYR A 70 18.52 -1.03 -0.35
C TYR A 70 19.13 -2.20 -1.14
N ASN A 71 19.71 -3.17 -0.43
CA ASN A 71 20.13 -4.44 -1.03
C ASN A 71 18.92 -5.39 -1.06
N LYS A 72 18.43 -5.76 -2.25
CA LYS A 72 17.23 -6.61 -2.40
C LYS A 72 17.36 -8.00 -1.77
N HIS A 73 18.60 -8.50 -1.59
CA HIS A 73 18.87 -9.82 -1.01
C HIS A 73 18.95 -9.81 0.53
N GLU A 74 19.04 -8.64 1.15
CA GLU A 74 19.24 -8.48 2.59
C GLU A 74 18.12 -7.67 3.26
N VAL A 75 17.33 -6.92 2.47
CA VAL A 75 16.25 -6.09 2.98
C VAL A 75 15.20 -6.92 3.70
N ASN A 76 14.79 -6.44 4.87
CA ASN A 76 13.65 -7.03 5.57
C ASN A 76 12.38 -6.84 4.70
N PRO A 77 11.54 -7.88 4.52
CA PRO A 77 10.29 -7.75 3.74
C PRO A 77 9.41 -6.58 4.18
N TYR A 78 9.30 -6.33 5.49
CA TYR A 78 8.52 -5.20 6.01
C TYR A 78 9.20 -3.83 5.84
N THR A 79 10.50 -3.76 5.64
CA THR A 79 11.15 -2.52 5.16
C THR A 79 10.69 -2.20 3.73
N ARG A 80 10.65 -3.20 2.85
CA ARG A 80 10.12 -3.03 1.47
C ARG A 80 8.67 -2.56 1.49
N THR A 81 7.82 -3.19 2.28
CA THR A 81 6.40 -2.79 2.37
C THR A 81 6.22 -1.38 2.93
N ARG A 82 7.01 -0.97 3.94
CA ARG A 82 6.98 0.42 4.43
C ARG A 82 7.37 1.45 3.36
N ILE A 83 8.38 1.13 2.54
CA ILE A 83 8.79 1.99 1.41
C ILE A 83 7.64 2.16 0.42
N ILE A 84 6.95 1.07 0.08
CA ILE A 84 5.79 1.09 -0.83
C ILE A 84 4.65 1.92 -0.21
N LEU A 85 4.30 1.67 1.05
CA LEU A 85 3.26 2.39 1.77
C LEU A 85 3.53 3.90 1.77
N MET A 86 4.72 4.30 2.19
CA MET A 86 5.05 5.73 2.30
C MET A 86 5.13 6.42 0.93
N ASN A 87 5.56 5.70 -0.11
CA ASN A 87 5.50 6.23 -1.48
C ASN A 87 4.05 6.51 -1.91
N GLY A 88 3.13 5.61 -1.56
CA GLY A 88 1.69 5.75 -1.83
C GLY A 88 1.06 6.90 -1.05
N THR A 89 1.40 7.03 0.22
CA THR A 89 0.91 8.12 1.08
C THR A 89 1.30 9.49 0.54
N GLU A 90 2.56 9.68 0.17
CA GLU A 90 3.06 10.90 -0.47
C GLU A 90 2.40 11.19 -1.82
N PHE A 91 2.10 10.13 -2.59
CA PHE A 91 1.38 10.30 -3.86
C PHE A 91 -0.04 10.81 -3.62
N GLU A 92 -0.77 10.19 -2.71
CA GLU A 92 -2.16 10.53 -2.40
C GLU A 92 -2.26 11.96 -1.85
N ALA A 93 -1.41 12.35 -0.90
CA ALA A 93 -1.37 13.71 -0.36
C ALA A 93 -1.13 14.77 -1.45
N ASN A 94 -0.20 14.50 -2.37
CA ASN A 94 0.01 15.36 -3.55
C ASN A 94 -1.23 15.44 -4.44
N TRP A 95 -1.86 14.31 -4.72
CA TRP A 95 -3.06 14.22 -5.53
C TRP A 95 -4.19 15.04 -4.92
N PHE A 96 -4.48 14.82 -3.63
CA PHE A 96 -5.46 15.58 -2.86
C PHE A 96 -5.15 17.09 -2.91
N CYS A 97 -3.91 17.49 -2.64
CA CYS A 97 -3.49 18.88 -2.63
C CYS A 97 -3.65 19.55 -4.02
N HIS A 98 -3.48 18.80 -5.12
CA HIS A 98 -3.81 19.30 -6.47
C HIS A 98 -5.31 19.52 -6.66
N GLN A 99 -6.16 18.61 -6.16
CA GLN A 99 -7.61 18.77 -6.25
C GLN A 99 -8.08 19.98 -5.42
N ALA A 100 -7.60 20.12 -4.18
CA ALA A 100 -7.88 21.27 -3.34
C ALA A 100 -7.50 22.59 -4.03
N ALA A 101 -6.32 22.65 -4.66
CA ALA A 101 -5.87 23.84 -5.38
C ALA A 101 -6.72 24.19 -6.62
N ARG A 102 -7.38 23.19 -7.24
CA ARG A 102 -8.31 23.42 -8.36
C ARG A 102 -9.67 23.96 -7.91
N HIS A 103 -10.03 23.75 -6.63
CA HIS A 103 -11.33 24.15 -6.08
C HIS A 103 -11.27 25.43 -5.24
N THR A 104 -10.16 26.15 -5.21
CA THR A 104 -10.05 27.46 -4.55
C THR A 104 -9.56 28.53 -5.51
N ASN A 105 -10.14 29.73 -5.42
CA ASN A 105 -9.68 30.93 -6.13
C ASN A 105 -8.71 31.78 -5.28
N ASN A 106 -8.43 31.38 -4.04
CA ASN A 106 -7.54 32.09 -3.14
C ASN A 106 -6.07 31.88 -3.56
N THR A 107 -5.46 32.92 -4.12
CA THR A 107 -4.09 32.86 -4.64
C THR A 107 -3.05 32.61 -3.56
N ASP A 108 -3.25 33.10 -2.34
CA ASP A 108 -2.30 32.90 -1.24
C ASP A 108 -2.33 31.42 -0.79
N LEU A 109 -3.53 30.87 -0.63
CA LEU A 109 -3.68 29.46 -0.32
C LEU A 109 -3.05 28.57 -1.40
N ARG A 110 -3.28 28.88 -2.68
CA ARG A 110 -2.67 28.14 -3.83
C ARG A 110 -1.13 28.22 -3.81
N ARG A 111 -0.53 29.34 -3.39
CA ARG A 111 0.93 29.49 -3.25
C ARG A 111 1.47 28.57 -2.14
N GLU A 112 0.83 28.57 -0.97
CA GLU A 112 1.23 27.69 0.13
C GLU A 112 1.10 26.20 -0.27
N MET A 113 0.00 25.79 -0.88
CA MET A 113 -0.18 24.43 -1.41
C MET A 113 0.89 24.08 -2.46
N ALA A 114 1.31 25.01 -3.31
CA ALA A 114 2.35 24.74 -4.30
C ALA A 114 3.72 24.53 -3.66
N ALA A 115 4.05 25.29 -2.62
CA ALA A 115 5.30 25.12 -1.87
C ALA A 115 5.32 23.75 -1.15
N LYS A 116 4.22 23.39 -0.48
CA LYS A 116 4.06 22.09 0.17
C LYS A 116 4.24 20.95 -0.82
N ARG A 117 3.47 20.91 -1.90
CA ARG A 117 3.58 19.84 -2.93
C ARG A 117 4.98 19.65 -3.48
N MET A 118 5.80 20.69 -3.54
CA MET A 118 7.18 20.55 -3.99
C MET A 118 8.04 19.79 -2.97
N GLN A 119 7.76 19.93 -1.68
CA GLN A 119 8.44 19.19 -0.61
C GLN A 119 7.98 17.75 -0.56
N GLU A 120 6.69 17.50 -0.55
CA GLU A 120 6.07 16.17 -0.65
C GLU A 120 6.62 15.38 -1.84
N LYS A 121 6.69 16.02 -3.01
CA LYS A 121 7.21 15.36 -4.21
C LYS A 121 8.71 15.04 -4.10
N ASN A 122 9.50 15.84 -3.41
CA ASN A 122 10.90 15.48 -3.12
C ASN A 122 11.00 14.31 -2.15
N GLN A 123 10.14 14.24 -1.11
CA GLN A 123 10.08 13.10 -0.19
C GLN A 123 9.69 11.82 -0.94
N GLN A 124 8.67 11.88 -1.77
CA GLN A 124 8.27 10.75 -2.61
C GLN A 124 9.41 10.27 -3.53
N LEU A 125 10.17 11.19 -4.12
CA LEU A 125 11.33 10.82 -4.95
C LEU A 125 12.45 10.18 -4.13
N ASP A 126 12.75 10.72 -2.93
CA ASP A 126 13.73 10.14 -2.02
C ASP A 126 13.35 8.70 -1.63
N ILE A 127 12.06 8.44 -1.38
CA ILE A 127 11.52 7.12 -1.08
C ILE A 127 11.60 6.20 -2.31
N SER A 128 11.20 6.71 -3.49
CA SER A 128 11.25 5.94 -4.75
C SER A 128 12.66 5.46 -5.10
N LEU A 129 13.68 6.26 -4.79
CA LEU A 129 15.09 5.92 -5.04
C LEU A 129 15.63 4.82 -4.12
N LEU A 130 14.91 4.45 -3.06
CA LEU A 130 15.27 3.29 -2.23
C LEU A 130 15.13 1.96 -2.96
N LYS A 131 14.27 1.87 -3.98
CA LYS A 131 14.14 0.66 -4.80
C LYS A 131 15.40 0.46 -5.65
N PRO A 132 16.07 -0.70 -5.57
CA PRO A 132 17.25 -0.98 -6.38
C PRO A 132 16.88 -1.27 -7.84
N GLU A 133 17.82 -1.02 -8.76
CA GLU A 133 17.61 -1.20 -10.20
C GLU A 133 17.48 -2.67 -10.60
N ASP A 134 18.08 -3.58 -9.83
CA ASP A 134 18.08 -5.02 -10.06
C ASP A 134 16.87 -5.76 -9.46
N GLU A 135 16.00 -5.06 -8.73
CA GLU A 135 14.70 -5.58 -8.32
C GLU A 135 13.72 -5.48 -9.49
N SER A 136 13.29 -6.63 -9.99
CA SER A 136 12.36 -6.68 -11.12
C SER A 136 10.99 -6.10 -10.78
N GLN A 137 10.17 -5.86 -11.80
CA GLN A 137 8.80 -5.40 -11.62
C GLN A 137 7.93 -6.44 -10.93
N LEU A 138 8.11 -7.74 -11.23
CA LEU A 138 7.39 -8.82 -10.57
C LEU A 138 7.83 -8.99 -9.12
N GLU A 139 9.14 -8.95 -8.83
CA GLU A 139 9.63 -8.95 -7.43
C GLU A 139 9.03 -7.79 -6.64
N HIS A 140 8.96 -6.60 -7.24
CA HIS A 140 8.36 -5.43 -6.60
C HIS A 140 6.85 -5.58 -6.39
N THR A 141 6.15 -6.19 -7.35
CA THR A 141 4.72 -6.51 -7.26
C THR A 141 4.43 -7.42 -6.06
N ILE A 142 5.27 -8.42 -5.79
CA ILE A 142 5.13 -9.25 -4.58
C ILE A 142 5.20 -8.39 -3.31
N GLY A 143 6.01 -7.35 -3.30
CA GLY A 143 6.07 -6.38 -2.19
C GLY A 143 4.77 -5.57 -2.02
N TYR A 144 4.12 -5.19 -3.13
CA TYR A 144 2.81 -4.53 -3.12
C TYR A 144 1.73 -5.43 -2.52
N GLU A 145 1.64 -6.67 -3.01
CA GLU A 145 0.64 -7.62 -2.51
C GLU A 145 0.89 -8.03 -1.05
N GLN A 146 2.16 -8.17 -0.65
CA GLN A 146 2.47 -8.39 0.77
C GLN A 146 2.03 -7.21 1.63
N LEU A 147 2.24 -5.98 1.17
CA LEU A 147 1.75 -4.79 1.86
C LEU A 147 0.23 -4.83 1.98
N ALA A 148 -0.48 -5.05 0.86
CA ALA A 148 -1.94 -5.07 0.84
C ALA A 148 -2.50 -6.09 1.83
N VAL A 149 -1.99 -7.33 1.83
CA VAL A 149 -2.44 -8.37 2.78
C VAL A 149 -2.14 -8.00 4.23
N ASP A 150 -0.90 -7.65 4.57
CA ASP A 150 -0.51 -7.46 5.96
C ASP A 150 -0.98 -6.12 6.54
N LEU A 151 -1.05 -5.07 5.72
CA LEU A 151 -1.61 -3.77 6.13
C LEU A 151 -3.11 -3.89 6.41
N THR A 152 -3.86 -4.45 5.47
CA THR A 152 -5.31 -4.61 5.59
C THR A 152 -5.68 -5.47 6.80
N ALA A 153 -4.93 -6.56 7.04
CA ALA A 153 -5.11 -7.39 8.23
C ALA A 153 -4.81 -6.63 9.53
N GLU A 154 -3.73 -5.82 9.57
CA GLU A 154 -3.39 -5.03 10.76
C GLU A 154 -4.43 -3.94 11.03
N LEU A 155 -4.92 -3.25 10.02
CA LEU A 155 -5.98 -2.27 10.16
C LEU A 155 -7.27 -2.94 10.63
N ALA A 156 -7.69 -4.05 10.02
CA ALA A 156 -8.89 -4.79 10.37
C ALA A 156 -8.88 -5.33 11.82
N LYS A 157 -7.72 -5.79 12.32
CA LYS A 157 -7.58 -6.26 13.72
C LYS A 157 -7.77 -5.13 14.73
N ARG A 158 -7.40 -3.90 14.38
CA ARG A 158 -7.49 -2.71 15.25
C ARG A 158 -8.81 -1.98 15.12
N GLU A 159 -9.56 -2.25 14.02
CA GLU A 159 -10.77 -1.50 13.69
C GLU A 159 -11.91 -1.82 14.66
N LYS A 160 -12.51 -0.76 15.21
CA LYS A 160 -13.63 -0.82 16.16
C LYS A 160 -14.99 -0.63 15.47
N ASP A 161 -15.03 0.09 14.36
CA ASP A 161 -16.23 0.19 13.56
C ASP A 161 -16.44 -1.09 12.77
N PHE A 162 -17.53 -1.78 13.06
CA PHE A 162 -17.82 -3.08 12.46
C PHE A 162 -18.03 -3.00 10.93
N TYR A 163 -18.56 -1.89 10.44
CA TYR A 163 -18.79 -1.71 9.01
C TYR A 163 -17.47 -1.51 8.24
N VAL A 164 -16.58 -0.66 8.76
CA VAL A 164 -15.24 -0.45 8.21
C VAL A 164 -14.43 -1.74 8.29
N LYS A 165 -14.45 -2.42 9.46
CA LYS A 165 -13.80 -3.72 9.61
C LYS A 165 -14.24 -4.72 8.56
N LYS A 166 -15.55 -4.80 8.30
CA LYS A 166 -16.10 -5.74 7.30
C LYS A 166 -15.63 -5.42 5.88
N ALA A 167 -15.44 -4.13 5.56
CA ALA A 167 -14.89 -3.71 4.27
C ALA A 167 -13.42 -4.13 4.14
N LEU A 168 -12.62 -3.95 5.19
CA LEU A 168 -11.22 -4.40 5.23
C LEU A 168 -11.14 -5.93 5.09
N ASP A 169 -11.91 -6.69 5.88
CA ASP A 169 -11.91 -8.16 5.84
C ASP A 169 -12.32 -8.71 4.46
N PHE A 170 -13.19 -8.00 3.75
CA PHE A 170 -13.66 -8.42 2.42
C PHE A 170 -12.56 -8.29 1.36
N ALA A 171 -11.92 -7.13 1.25
CA ALA A 171 -10.89 -6.87 0.25
C ALA A 171 -9.58 -7.61 0.55
N LEU A 172 -9.26 -7.85 1.83
CA LEU A 172 -8.11 -8.65 2.25
C LEU A 172 -7.97 -9.98 1.47
N LEU A 173 -9.10 -10.65 1.16
CA LEU A 173 -9.06 -11.90 0.41
C LEU A 173 -8.79 -11.71 -1.07
N GLU A 174 -9.06 -10.54 -1.58
CA GLU A 174 -8.82 -10.18 -2.97
C GLU A 174 -7.31 -9.99 -3.17
N ASP A 175 -6.68 -9.20 -2.30
CA ASP A 175 -5.21 -9.01 -2.28
C ASP A 175 -4.46 -10.33 -2.02
N PHE A 176 -5.01 -11.15 -1.13
CA PHE A 176 -4.42 -12.47 -0.85
C PHE A 176 -4.42 -13.40 -2.07
N ASP A 177 -5.48 -13.39 -2.89
CA ASP A 177 -5.52 -14.11 -4.16
C ASP A 177 -4.59 -13.48 -5.21
N HIS A 178 -4.47 -12.16 -5.24
CA HIS A 178 -3.53 -11.46 -6.13
C HIS A 178 -2.09 -11.86 -5.86
N LEU A 179 -1.69 -11.90 -4.59
CA LEU A 179 -0.36 -12.37 -4.18
C LEU A 179 -0.06 -13.77 -4.75
N TYR A 180 -1.01 -14.69 -4.63
CA TYR A 180 -0.89 -16.04 -5.16
C TYR A 180 -0.73 -16.06 -6.69
N ARG A 181 -1.53 -15.28 -7.44
CA ARG A 181 -1.46 -15.21 -8.90
C ARG A 181 -0.14 -14.62 -9.39
N TYR A 182 0.34 -13.57 -8.74
CA TYR A 182 1.63 -12.98 -9.07
C TYR A 182 2.82 -13.85 -8.65
N ALA A 183 2.69 -14.63 -7.57
CA ALA A 183 3.71 -15.60 -7.17
C ALA A 183 3.92 -16.68 -8.23
N ASP A 184 2.85 -17.25 -8.79
CA ASP A 184 2.92 -18.22 -9.89
C ASP A 184 3.54 -17.58 -11.14
N LEU A 185 3.16 -16.34 -11.46
CA LEU A 185 3.72 -15.62 -12.59
C LEU A 185 5.21 -15.34 -12.41
N LEU A 186 5.66 -14.95 -11.22
CA LEU A 186 7.05 -14.68 -10.88
C LEU A 186 7.91 -15.93 -11.06
N GLU A 187 7.47 -17.07 -10.53
CA GLU A 187 8.18 -18.34 -10.70
C GLU A 187 8.29 -18.72 -12.18
N MET A 188 7.21 -18.62 -12.95
CA MET A 188 7.21 -18.96 -14.37
C MET A 188 8.09 -18.04 -15.22
N ARG A 189 8.21 -16.76 -14.91
CA ARG A 189 8.89 -15.78 -15.76
C ARG A 189 10.34 -15.51 -15.35
N GLU A 190 10.64 -15.63 -14.07
CA GLU A 190 11.93 -15.21 -13.51
C GLU A 190 12.59 -16.32 -12.69
N GLY A 191 11.88 -17.42 -12.38
CA GLY A 191 12.41 -18.53 -11.58
C GLY A 191 12.62 -18.16 -10.12
N VAL A 192 12.00 -17.07 -9.64
CA VAL A 192 12.08 -16.59 -8.26
C VAL A 192 10.83 -17.04 -7.50
N LEU A 193 11.04 -17.61 -6.32
CA LEU A 193 9.94 -18.01 -5.44
C LEU A 193 9.53 -16.84 -4.55
N ALA A 194 8.23 -16.51 -4.51
CA ALA A 194 7.72 -15.38 -3.75
C ALA A 194 7.99 -15.48 -2.25
N GLU A 195 8.07 -16.69 -1.68
CA GLU A 195 8.43 -16.90 -0.27
C GLU A 195 9.84 -16.40 0.09
N GLN A 196 10.73 -16.26 -0.89
CA GLN A 196 12.04 -15.65 -0.67
C GLN A 196 11.93 -14.13 -0.45
N LEU A 197 10.88 -13.52 -0.99
CA LEU A 197 10.63 -12.08 -0.92
C LEU A 197 9.76 -11.70 0.27
N VAL A 198 8.72 -12.50 0.57
CA VAL A 198 7.80 -12.23 1.69
C VAL A 198 8.32 -12.80 3.02
N GLY A 199 9.37 -13.60 2.99
CA GLY A 199 9.87 -14.29 4.17
C GLY A 199 8.83 -15.29 4.70
N LYS A 200 8.78 -15.44 6.02
CA LYS A 200 7.80 -16.30 6.69
C LYS A 200 6.59 -15.52 7.24
N TYR A 201 6.46 -14.27 6.85
CA TYR A 201 5.46 -13.38 7.42
C TYR A 201 4.08 -13.55 6.79
N THR A 202 4.04 -13.83 5.48
CA THR A 202 2.81 -13.92 4.70
C THR A 202 2.77 -15.27 3.99
N GLU A 203 1.63 -15.96 4.01
CA GLU A 203 1.44 -17.16 3.22
C GLU A 203 1.13 -16.83 1.77
N VAL A 204 1.61 -17.69 0.86
CA VAL A 204 1.24 -17.69 -0.55
C VAL A 204 0.46 -18.98 -0.83
N MET A 205 -0.86 -18.86 -0.92
CA MET A 205 -1.76 -20.00 -1.15
C MET A 205 -3.03 -19.54 -1.87
N PRO A 206 -3.77 -20.46 -2.51
CA PRO A 206 -5.00 -20.11 -3.22
C PRO A 206 -6.01 -19.40 -2.31
N GLY A 207 -6.52 -18.27 -2.80
CA GLY A 207 -7.66 -17.56 -2.27
C GLY A 207 -8.88 -17.67 -3.16
N ARG A 208 -9.83 -16.73 -3.05
CA ARG A 208 -10.96 -16.61 -3.97
C ARG A 208 -10.43 -16.29 -5.37
N PRO A 209 -10.87 -17.00 -6.45
CA PRO A 209 -10.37 -16.71 -7.80
C PRO A 209 -10.56 -15.23 -8.19
N THR A 210 -9.51 -14.60 -8.74
CA THR A 210 -9.49 -13.17 -9.09
C THR A 210 -10.72 -12.74 -9.90
N VAL A 211 -11.16 -13.58 -10.85
CA VAL A 211 -12.33 -13.28 -11.68
C VAL A 211 -13.62 -13.11 -10.88
N ALA A 212 -13.71 -13.68 -9.66
CA ALA A 212 -14.86 -13.53 -8.78
C ALA A 212 -14.85 -12.21 -8.00
N HIS A 213 -13.72 -11.50 -8.00
CA HIS A 213 -13.58 -10.20 -7.35
C HIS A 213 -14.30 -9.09 -8.12
N HIS A 214 -14.40 -9.20 -9.44
CA HIS A 214 -15.08 -8.20 -10.27
C HIS A 214 -16.56 -8.08 -9.93
N ARG A 215 -16.90 -7.03 -9.22
CA ARG A 215 -18.26 -6.66 -8.83
C ARG A 215 -18.84 -5.64 -9.80
N HIS A 216 -20.16 -5.45 -9.75
CA HIS A 216 -20.73 -4.31 -10.45
C HIS A 216 -20.21 -3.01 -9.82
N PRO A 217 -19.70 -2.03 -10.57
CA PRO A 217 -19.05 -0.83 -9.99
C PRO A 217 -19.92 -0.08 -8.96
N MET A 218 -21.25 -0.06 -9.13
CA MET A 218 -22.16 0.56 -8.16
C MET A 218 -22.21 -0.18 -6.82
N ASP A 219 -21.84 -1.46 -6.79
CA ASP A 219 -21.84 -2.28 -5.59
C ASP A 219 -20.50 -2.15 -4.80
N ASN A 220 -19.58 -1.28 -5.25
CA ASN A 220 -18.36 -0.94 -4.52
C ASN A 220 -18.52 0.28 -3.61
N VAL A 221 -19.53 1.11 -3.85
CA VAL A 221 -19.83 2.31 -3.04
C VAL A 221 -20.16 1.94 -1.60
N ARG A 222 -19.58 2.68 -0.64
CA ARG A 222 -19.71 2.44 0.80
C ARG A 222 -20.29 3.64 1.53
N ARG A 223 -20.85 3.40 2.73
CA ARG A 223 -21.30 4.47 3.60
C ARG A 223 -20.11 5.14 4.27
N PRO A 224 -20.00 6.47 4.23
CA PRO A 224 -18.89 7.16 4.86
C PRO A 224 -18.98 7.11 6.38
N ILE A 225 -17.83 7.18 7.04
CA ILE A 225 -17.73 7.47 8.47
C ILE A 225 -18.03 8.94 8.74
N ASN A 226 -18.22 9.28 10.01
CA ASN A 226 -18.23 10.65 10.46
C ASN A 226 -16.99 10.86 11.35
N SER A 227 -15.99 11.57 10.86
CA SER A 227 -14.70 11.78 11.53
C SER A 227 -14.82 12.51 12.88
N LYS A 228 -15.91 13.23 13.12
CA LYS A 228 -16.16 13.92 14.41
C LYS A 228 -16.61 12.97 15.52
N SER A 229 -17.10 11.78 15.17
CA SER A 229 -17.59 10.78 16.12
C SER A 229 -16.88 9.44 16.03
N ALA A 230 -16.16 9.20 14.94
CA ALA A 230 -15.36 8.00 14.77
C ALA A 230 -14.14 8.00 15.70
N ASP A 231 -13.64 6.81 16.02
CA ASP A 231 -12.35 6.66 16.68
C ASP A 231 -11.24 7.21 15.75
N THR A 232 -10.22 7.83 16.33
CA THR A 232 -9.07 8.36 15.57
C THR A 232 -8.44 7.28 14.69
N MET A 233 -8.34 6.05 15.19
CA MET A 233 -7.78 4.93 14.42
C MET A 233 -8.67 4.57 13.22
N THR A 234 -9.99 4.67 13.33
CA THR A 234 -10.93 4.45 12.22
C THR A 234 -10.72 5.48 11.10
N THR A 235 -10.58 6.77 11.46
CA THR A 235 -10.29 7.82 10.47
C THR A 235 -8.92 7.59 9.81
N LEU A 236 -7.90 7.28 10.60
CA LEU A 236 -6.57 6.93 10.07
C LEU A 236 -6.65 5.71 9.14
N ALA A 237 -7.36 4.65 9.54
CA ALA A 237 -7.46 3.41 8.77
C ALA A 237 -8.06 3.65 7.39
N THR A 238 -9.15 4.44 7.27
CA THR A 238 -9.76 4.75 5.97
C THR A 238 -8.81 5.53 5.07
N MET A 239 -8.07 6.50 5.60
CA MET A 239 -7.11 7.28 4.83
C MET A 239 -5.89 6.47 4.41
N ILE A 240 -5.33 5.66 5.31
CA ILE A 240 -4.15 4.84 5.06
C ILE A 240 -4.44 3.79 3.99
N ILE A 241 -5.55 3.07 4.10
CA ILE A 241 -5.88 2.02 3.14
C ILE A 241 -6.21 2.61 1.76
N THR A 242 -6.92 3.74 1.69
CA THR A 242 -7.18 4.43 0.42
C THR A 242 -5.89 4.82 -0.29
N ALA A 243 -4.91 5.38 0.44
CA ALA A 243 -3.62 5.75 -0.13
C ALA A 243 -2.83 4.54 -0.62
N ALA A 244 -2.85 3.42 0.11
CA ALA A 244 -2.18 2.18 -0.27
C ALA A 244 -2.78 1.60 -1.56
N GLU A 245 -4.10 1.47 -1.63
CA GLU A 245 -4.80 0.91 -2.80
C GLU A 245 -4.70 1.79 -4.03
N GLN A 246 -4.82 3.10 -3.87
CA GLN A 246 -4.62 4.03 -4.97
C GLN A 246 -3.20 3.92 -5.57
N GLN A 247 -2.19 3.74 -4.73
CA GLN A 247 -0.83 3.51 -5.19
C GLN A 247 -0.70 2.18 -5.92
N THR A 248 -1.31 1.11 -5.40
CA THR A 248 -1.30 -0.23 -6.00
C THR A 248 -1.96 -0.20 -7.38
N MET A 249 -3.16 0.37 -7.48
CA MET A 249 -3.87 0.57 -8.74
C MET A 249 -3.01 1.32 -9.76
N ASN A 250 -2.45 2.48 -9.39
CA ASN A 250 -1.61 3.28 -10.28
C ASN A 250 -0.35 2.54 -10.72
N TYR A 251 0.27 1.78 -9.82
CA TYR A 251 1.43 0.96 -10.14
C TYR A 251 1.06 -0.08 -11.21
N TYR A 252 -0.02 -0.85 -11.03
CA TYR A 252 -0.43 -1.87 -11.99
C TYR A 252 -0.86 -1.30 -13.34
N MET A 253 -1.55 -0.16 -13.37
CA MET A 253 -1.86 0.56 -14.62
C MET A 253 -0.59 0.89 -15.41
N ASN A 254 0.47 1.32 -14.74
CA ASN A 254 1.75 1.64 -15.38
C ASN A 254 2.51 0.37 -15.80
N VAL A 255 2.64 -0.62 -14.93
CA VAL A 255 3.40 -1.86 -15.18
C VAL A 255 2.77 -2.70 -16.30
N THR A 256 1.45 -2.65 -16.48
CA THR A 256 0.75 -3.28 -17.60
C THR A 256 1.43 -3.00 -18.95
N THR A 257 1.93 -1.78 -19.15
CA THR A 257 2.58 -1.38 -20.40
C THR A 257 4.02 -1.88 -20.52
N LEU A 258 4.66 -2.17 -19.41
CA LEU A 258 6.08 -2.56 -19.32
C LEU A 258 6.27 -4.08 -19.30
N ALA A 259 5.26 -4.85 -18.93
CA ALA A 259 5.32 -6.31 -18.88
C ALA A 259 5.63 -6.89 -20.28
N LYS A 260 6.54 -7.89 -20.31
CA LYS A 260 7.19 -8.36 -21.55
C LYS A 260 6.36 -9.31 -22.40
N ASP A 261 5.41 -10.04 -21.78
CA ASP A 261 4.59 -11.03 -22.48
C ASP A 261 3.08 -10.75 -22.35
N SER A 262 2.30 -11.39 -23.21
CA SER A 262 0.86 -11.14 -23.31
C SER A 262 0.08 -11.58 -22.07
N LEU A 263 0.46 -12.67 -21.39
CA LEU A 263 -0.24 -13.16 -20.21
C LEU A 263 0.01 -12.23 -19.02
N SER A 264 1.26 -11.84 -18.78
CA SER A 264 1.62 -10.88 -17.76
C SER A 264 0.86 -9.55 -17.93
N ARG A 265 0.83 -9.00 -19.17
CA ARG A 265 0.08 -7.76 -19.47
C ARG A 265 -1.42 -7.88 -19.16
N LYS A 266 -1.99 -9.04 -19.45
CA LYS A 266 -3.42 -9.28 -19.21
C LYS A 266 -3.73 -9.47 -17.73
N LEU A 267 -2.84 -10.13 -16.98
CA LEU A 267 -3.00 -10.28 -15.53
C LEU A 267 -2.94 -8.92 -14.82
N TYR A 268 -1.92 -8.11 -15.10
CA TYR A 268 -1.85 -6.75 -14.55
C TYR A 268 -3.08 -5.90 -14.88
N ARG A 269 -3.59 -6.01 -16.12
CA ARG A 269 -4.82 -5.31 -16.52
C ARG A 269 -6.04 -5.81 -15.75
N GLU A 270 -6.17 -7.12 -15.51
CA GLU A 270 -7.28 -7.70 -14.78
C GLU A 270 -7.26 -7.25 -13.33
N ILE A 271 -6.12 -7.39 -12.66
CA ILE A 271 -5.98 -7.05 -11.24
C ILE A 271 -6.07 -5.53 -11.05
N ALA A 272 -5.46 -4.70 -11.90
CA ALA A 272 -5.58 -3.25 -11.83
C ALA A 272 -7.04 -2.74 -11.84
N LEU A 273 -7.97 -3.48 -12.45
CA LEU A 273 -9.40 -3.14 -12.42
C LEU A 273 -10.07 -3.58 -11.11
N VAL A 274 -9.54 -4.60 -10.42
CA VAL A 274 -9.97 -4.94 -9.06
C VAL A 274 -9.46 -3.90 -8.07
N GLU A 275 -8.22 -3.44 -8.23
CA GLU A 275 -7.67 -2.36 -7.39
C GLU A 275 -8.46 -1.04 -7.53
N GLU A 276 -9.00 -0.73 -8.73
CA GLU A 276 -9.94 0.39 -8.89
C GLU A 276 -11.23 0.19 -8.06
N GLU A 277 -11.71 -1.05 -7.94
CA GLU A 277 -12.84 -1.39 -7.06
C GLU A 277 -12.48 -1.20 -5.59
N HIS A 278 -11.24 -1.50 -5.19
CA HIS A 278 -10.74 -1.25 -3.83
C HIS A 278 -10.63 0.25 -3.54
N VAL A 279 -10.09 1.04 -4.47
CA VAL A 279 -10.03 2.50 -4.31
C VAL A 279 -11.42 3.07 -4.10
N THR A 280 -12.38 2.75 -4.97
CA THR A 280 -13.77 3.18 -4.82
C THR A 280 -14.34 2.78 -3.45
N GLN A 281 -14.12 1.53 -3.02
CA GLN A 281 -14.63 1.04 -1.75
C GLN A 281 -14.07 1.82 -0.55
N TYR A 282 -12.78 2.12 -0.55
CA TYR A 282 -12.12 2.71 0.59
C TYR A 282 -12.23 4.23 0.64
N GLU A 283 -12.20 4.92 -0.52
CA GLU A 283 -12.39 6.37 -0.55
C GLU A 283 -13.80 6.76 -0.09
N ASP A 284 -14.81 5.95 -0.41
CA ASP A 284 -16.19 6.19 0.02
C ASP A 284 -16.39 5.99 1.53
N LEU A 285 -15.51 5.26 2.23
CA LEU A 285 -15.53 5.18 3.69
C LEU A 285 -15.05 6.49 4.36
N MET A 286 -14.30 7.33 3.66
CA MET A 286 -13.80 8.59 4.22
C MET A 286 -14.93 9.58 4.48
N ASP A 287 -14.76 10.48 5.45
CA ASP A 287 -15.76 11.50 5.76
C ASP A 287 -15.82 12.58 4.66
N PRO A 288 -16.92 12.71 3.91
CA PRO A 288 -17.06 13.70 2.85
C PRO A 288 -17.46 15.09 3.36
N CYS A 289 -17.73 15.24 4.67
CA CYS A 289 -18.27 16.48 5.23
C CYS A 289 -17.21 17.50 5.65
N GLY A 290 -15.93 17.14 5.61
CA GLY A 290 -14.82 18.04 5.90
C GLY A 290 -14.63 19.10 4.81
N SER A 291 -14.17 20.30 5.19
CA SER A 291 -13.66 21.25 4.21
C SER A 291 -12.30 20.76 3.63
N TRP A 292 -11.87 21.36 2.52
CA TRP A 292 -10.54 21.04 1.95
C TRP A 292 -9.38 21.23 2.94
N LEU A 293 -9.47 22.18 3.87
CA LEU A 293 -8.43 22.38 4.87
C LEU A 293 -8.57 21.44 6.08
N GLU A 294 -9.79 21.06 6.45
CA GLU A 294 -10.01 20.02 7.46
C GLU A 294 -9.49 18.67 6.98
N THR A 295 -9.80 18.29 5.75
CA THR A 295 -9.28 17.06 5.15
C THR A 295 -7.76 17.11 4.97
N ALA A 296 -7.21 18.25 4.53
CA ALA A 296 -5.76 18.45 4.48
C ALA A 296 -5.09 18.25 5.84
N LEU A 297 -5.72 18.73 6.94
CA LEU A 297 -5.18 18.53 8.28
C LEU A 297 -5.13 17.05 8.68
N TRP A 298 -6.12 16.27 8.29
CA TRP A 298 -6.11 14.83 8.49
C TRP A 298 -5.03 14.14 7.65
N HIS A 299 -4.76 14.57 6.41
CA HIS A 299 -3.64 14.06 5.60
C HIS A 299 -2.32 14.26 6.32
N GLU A 300 -2.00 15.49 6.74
CA GLU A 300 -0.76 15.77 7.48
C GLU A 300 -0.64 14.96 8.77
N TYR A 301 -1.73 14.81 9.50
CA TYR A 301 -1.75 14.02 10.73
C TYR A 301 -1.51 12.54 10.44
N THR A 302 -2.06 12.02 9.35
CA THR A 302 -1.86 10.63 8.88
C THR A 302 -0.41 10.40 8.47
N GLU A 303 0.18 11.34 7.75
CA GLU A 303 1.60 11.27 7.34
C GLU A 303 2.53 11.32 8.56
N CYS A 304 2.29 12.21 9.50
CA CYS A 304 3.01 12.23 10.78
C CYS A 304 2.90 10.89 11.51
N TYR A 305 1.70 10.32 11.60
CA TYR A 305 1.47 9.02 12.25
C TYR A 305 2.22 7.89 11.55
N LEU A 306 2.18 7.83 10.22
CA LEU A 306 2.84 6.78 9.45
C LEU A 306 4.37 6.90 9.50
N TYR A 307 4.95 8.10 9.35
CA TYR A 307 6.40 8.28 9.48
C TYR A 307 6.91 7.95 10.88
N TRP A 308 6.16 8.33 11.92
CA TRP A 308 6.45 7.92 13.29
C TRP A 308 6.36 6.40 13.45
N SER A 309 5.32 5.75 12.93
CA SER A 309 5.15 4.30 12.97
C SER A 309 6.29 3.58 12.25
N CYS A 310 6.66 4.05 11.06
CA CYS A 310 7.80 3.53 10.31
C CYS A 310 9.11 3.70 11.09
N TYR A 311 9.36 4.88 11.68
CA TYR A 311 10.54 5.10 12.52
C TYR A 311 10.61 4.13 13.70
N MET A 312 9.49 3.91 14.39
CA MET A 312 9.41 3.03 15.56
C MET A 312 9.68 1.55 15.23
N THR A 313 9.32 1.12 14.03
CA THR A 313 9.33 -0.29 13.63
C THR A 313 10.42 -0.65 12.61
N GLU A 314 11.17 0.33 12.08
CA GLU A 314 12.22 0.10 11.10
C GLU A 314 13.47 -0.53 11.73
N THR A 315 14.03 -1.51 11.02
CA THR A 315 15.22 -2.26 11.43
C THR A 315 16.49 -1.85 10.69
N ASP A 316 16.37 -1.17 9.55
CA ASP A 316 17.51 -0.60 8.82
C ASP A 316 17.79 0.81 9.32
N ASP A 317 18.98 1.04 9.90
CA ASP A 317 19.36 2.34 10.49
C ASP A 317 19.38 3.49 9.48
N TYR A 318 19.74 3.23 8.23
CA TYR A 318 19.78 4.26 7.18
C TYR A 318 18.36 4.68 6.78
N ILE A 319 17.49 3.73 6.57
CA ILE A 319 16.09 3.95 6.20
C ILE A 319 15.32 4.56 7.39
N LYS A 320 15.62 4.09 8.61
CA LYS A 320 15.07 4.67 9.84
C LYS A 320 15.39 6.16 9.98
N ALA A 321 16.61 6.57 9.64
CA ALA A 321 16.99 7.98 9.65
C ALA A 321 16.23 8.80 8.59
N LEU A 322 15.86 8.19 7.46
CA LEU A 322 14.99 8.83 6.46
C LEU A 322 13.58 9.03 7.01
N TRP A 323 13.01 8.05 7.70
CA TRP A 323 11.70 8.18 8.35
C TRP A 323 11.69 9.29 9.40
N GLU A 324 12.74 9.39 10.22
CA GLU A 324 12.88 10.49 11.19
C GLU A 324 12.95 11.87 10.51
N LYS A 325 13.74 11.99 9.44
CA LYS A 325 13.83 13.22 8.64
C LYS A 325 12.47 13.65 8.10
N ASN A 326 11.74 12.71 7.48
CA ASN A 326 10.45 13.00 6.88
C ASN A 326 9.40 13.31 7.94
N TYR A 327 9.39 12.61 9.07
CA TYR A 327 8.52 12.96 10.21
C TYR A 327 8.66 14.43 10.64
N VAL A 328 9.87 14.96 10.74
CA VAL A 328 10.09 16.37 11.08
C VAL A 328 9.53 17.32 10.02
N ILE A 329 9.57 16.91 8.76
CA ILE A 329 8.98 17.67 7.66
C ILE A 329 7.46 17.69 7.81
N GLU A 330 6.83 16.53 8.03
CA GLU A 330 5.38 16.42 8.16
C GLU A 330 4.83 17.15 9.41
N VAL A 331 5.53 17.12 10.53
CA VAL A 331 5.18 17.98 11.68
C VAL A 331 5.11 19.47 11.26
N SER A 332 6.01 19.90 10.38
CA SER A 332 6.04 21.29 9.90
C SER A 332 4.88 21.57 8.93
N HIS A 333 4.52 20.61 8.09
CA HIS A 333 3.35 20.69 7.20
C HIS A 333 2.05 20.70 8.02
N LEU A 334 1.92 19.84 9.03
CA LEU A 334 0.77 19.78 9.93
C LEU A 334 0.53 21.13 10.60
N HIS A 335 1.56 21.73 11.21
CA HIS A 335 1.45 23.04 11.83
C HIS A 335 1.09 24.13 10.82
N LYS A 336 1.67 24.07 9.61
CA LYS A 336 1.35 25.01 8.53
C LYS A 336 -0.11 24.89 8.09
N THR A 337 -0.60 23.68 7.93
CA THR A 337 -2.01 23.41 7.56
C THR A 337 -2.97 23.87 8.65
N ALA A 338 -2.61 23.69 9.93
CA ALA A 338 -3.37 24.24 11.06
C ALA A 338 -3.41 25.78 11.04
N GLU A 339 -2.29 26.47 10.72
CA GLU A 339 -2.28 27.92 10.52
C GLU A 339 -3.20 28.35 9.37
N LEU A 340 -3.22 27.63 8.25
CA LEU A 340 -4.06 27.92 7.10
C LEU A 340 -5.55 27.73 7.44
N LEU A 341 -5.89 26.65 8.14
CA LEU A 341 -7.24 26.39 8.64
C LEU A 341 -7.72 27.54 9.52
N LYS A 342 -6.92 27.96 10.51
CA LYS A 342 -7.24 29.10 11.37
C LYS A 342 -7.36 30.41 10.59
N LYS A 343 -6.46 30.66 9.65
CA LYS A 343 -6.45 31.90 8.86
C LYS A 343 -7.66 32.01 7.95
N PHE A 344 -8.01 30.97 7.22
CA PHE A 344 -9.01 31.02 6.15
C PHE A 344 -10.39 30.54 6.59
N GLU A 345 -10.48 29.58 7.53
CA GLU A 345 -11.75 29.02 7.97
C GLU A 345 -12.12 29.37 9.41
N LYS A 346 -11.21 30.02 10.15
CA LYS A 346 -11.42 30.46 11.56
C LYS A 346 -11.65 29.28 12.52
N LYS A 347 -11.13 28.09 12.18
CA LYS A 347 -11.18 26.88 12.99
C LYS A 347 -9.82 26.59 13.59
N GLU A 348 -9.79 26.14 14.84
CA GLU A 348 -8.59 25.59 15.47
C GLU A 348 -8.42 24.11 15.12
N ALA A 349 -7.17 23.63 15.05
CA ALA A 349 -6.89 22.23 14.73
C ALA A 349 -7.61 21.24 15.68
N CYS A 350 -7.74 21.56 16.97
CA CYS A 350 -8.45 20.74 17.95
C CYS A 350 -9.97 20.65 17.74
N GLU A 351 -10.57 21.48 16.89
CA GLU A 351 -11.97 21.34 16.49
C GLU A 351 -12.15 20.25 15.43
N VAL A 352 -11.06 19.87 14.74
CA VAL A 352 -11.03 18.83 13.70
C VAL A 352 -10.43 17.54 14.25
N ILE A 353 -9.31 17.63 14.97
CA ILE A 353 -8.60 16.52 15.61
C ILE A 353 -8.51 16.82 17.12
N PRO A 354 -9.52 16.43 17.92
CA PRO A 354 -9.65 16.89 19.30
C PRO A 354 -8.52 16.48 20.23
N ASP A 355 -8.05 15.25 20.12
CA ASP A 355 -7.01 14.70 21.01
C ASP A 355 -5.60 14.99 20.48
N GLY A 356 -5.38 14.78 19.19
CA GLY A 356 -4.09 14.96 18.53
C GLY A 356 -3.01 13.99 19.02
N GLU A 357 -3.32 13.04 19.93
CA GLU A 357 -2.41 12.02 20.40
C GLU A 357 -2.44 10.82 19.44
N PHE A 358 -1.26 10.30 19.08
CA PHE A 358 -1.22 9.14 18.22
C PHE A 358 -1.71 7.89 18.95
N PRO A 359 -2.51 7.04 18.26
CA PRO A 359 -2.72 5.67 18.73
C PRO A 359 -1.40 4.87 18.72
N GLU A 360 -1.44 3.62 19.17
CA GLU A 360 -0.30 2.71 19.05
C GLU A 360 0.27 2.70 17.64
N PRO A 361 1.60 2.66 17.46
CA PRO A 361 2.21 2.70 16.13
C PRO A 361 1.72 1.57 15.24
N LEU A 362 1.52 1.87 13.98
CA LEU A 362 1.20 0.86 12.97
C LEU A 362 2.44 -0.01 12.75
N SER A 363 2.34 -1.25 13.16
CA SER A 363 3.42 -2.23 13.03
C SER A 363 2.94 -3.42 12.22
N LEU A 364 3.62 -3.69 11.11
CA LEU A 364 3.32 -4.87 10.30
C LEU A 364 3.87 -6.12 10.98
N HIS A 365 3.03 -7.14 11.07
CA HIS A 365 3.34 -8.43 11.69
C HIS A 365 2.87 -9.58 10.80
N GLU A 366 3.25 -10.79 11.17
CA GLU A 366 2.67 -12.01 10.62
C GLU A 366 1.16 -12.07 10.91
N ASN A 367 0.35 -12.25 9.86
CA ASN A 367 -1.11 -12.26 9.93
C ASN A 367 -1.74 -13.58 9.47
N ILE A 368 -0.96 -14.66 9.35
CA ILE A 368 -1.37 -15.93 8.75
C ILE A 368 -2.67 -16.47 9.34
N GLU A 369 -2.78 -16.57 10.66
CA GLU A 369 -3.98 -17.12 11.30
C GLU A 369 -5.22 -16.22 11.11
N TYR A 370 -5.02 -14.90 11.08
CA TYR A 370 -6.10 -13.96 10.80
C TYR A 370 -6.63 -14.11 9.37
N VAL A 371 -5.74 -14.11 8.39
CA VAL A 371 -6.10 -14.29 6.96
C VAL A 371 -6.82 -15.63 6.75
N ARG A 372 -6.33 -16.70 7.37
CA ARG A 372 -6.96 -18.03 7.31
C ARG A 372 -8.38 -18.03 7.85
N GLU A 373 -8.63 -17.34 8.96
CA GLU A 373 -9.99 -17.26 9.53
C GLU A 373 -10.93 -16.45 8.63
N ILE A 374 -10.46 -15.34 8.06
CA ILE A 374 -11.24 -14.54 7.11
C ILE A 374 -11.54 -15.37 5.85
N LEU A 375 -10.55 -16.04 5.27
CA LEU A 375 -10.71 -16.90 4.10
C LEU A 375 -11.77 -17.99 4.35
N LYS A 376 -11.70 -18.67 5.49
CA LYS A 376 -12.64 -19.71 5.86
C LYS A 376 -14.10 -19.22 5.89
N ASN A 377 -14.33 -18.01 6.40
CA ASN A 377 -15.67 -17.52 6.71
C ASN A 377 -16.26 -16.63 5.60
N THR A 378 -15.45 -16.03 4.74
CA THR A 378 -15.92 -14.98 3.81
C THR A 378 -15.59 -15.23 2.34
N VAL A 379 -14.98 -16.39 1.99
CA VAL A 379 -14.59 -16.71 0.61
C VAL A 379 -15.75 -16.63 -0.39
N GLN A 380 -16.98 -16.86 0.07
CA GLN A 380 -18.21 -16.85 -0.75
C GLN A 380 -18.97 -15.52 -0.68
N TYR A 381 -18.36 -14.48 -0.12
CA TYR A 381 -18.99 -13.16 -0.08
C TYR A 381 -18.86 -12.43 -1.42
N THR A 382 -19.82 -11.54 -1.66
CA THR A 382 -19.76 -10.46 -2.65
C THR A 382 -20.40 -9.22 -2.06
N SER A 383 -20.34 -8.10 -2.76
CA SER A 383 -21.09 -6.91 -2.36
C SER A 383 -22.39 -6.76 -3.15
N ILE A 384 -23.38 -6.21 -2.48
CA ILE A 384 -24.68 -5.85 -3.05
C ILE A 384 -25.09 -4.48 -2.48
N GLY A 385 -25.16 -3.45 -3.32
CA GLY A 385 -25.27 -2.07 -2.84
C GLY A 385 -24.15 -1.74 -1.86
N GLU A 386 -24.47 -1.15 -0.71
CA GLU A 386 -23.50 -0.78 0.32
C GLU A 386 -23.13 -1.93 1.28
N GLU A 387 -23.67 -3.13 1.10
CA GLU A 387 -23.53 -4.24 2.03
C GLU A 387 -22.80 -5.45 1.42
N TYR A 388 -22.28 -6.33 2.27
CA TYR A 388 -21.70 -7.60 1.88
C TYR A 388 -22.65 -8.74 2.24
N ALA A 389 -22.80 -9.71 1.32
CA ALA A 389 -23.65 -10.86 1.50
C ALA A 389 -23.01 -12.13 0.94
N LEU A 390 -23.43 -13.30 1.45
CA LEU A 390 -23.10 -14.57 0.85
C LEU A 390 -23.77 -14.67 -0.53
N LEU A 391 -23.07 -15.20 -1.52
CA LEU A 391 -23.61 -15.41 -2.87
C LEU A 391 -24.90 -16.26 -2.87
N ASP A 392 -25.04 -17.19 -1.91
CA ASP A 392 -26.22 -18.03 -1.78
C ASP A 392 -27.46 -17.25 -1.30
N ASP A 393 -27.26 -16.12 -0.63
CA ASP A 393 -28.34 -15.33 -0.01
C ASP A 393 -28.84 -14.21 -0.94
N ILE A 394 -28.14 -13.95 -2.06
CA ILE A 394 -28.54 -12.89 -3.00
C ILE A 394 -29.38 -13.44 -4.16
N PRO A 395 -30.29 -12.62 -4.72
CA PRO A 395 -31.13 -13.04 -5.85
C PRO A 395 -30.29 -13.42 -7.08
N SER A 396 -30.69 -14.45 -7.82
CA SER A 396 -30.00 -14.91 -9.03
C SER A 396 -29.91 -13.86 -10.15
N ASN A 397 -30.71 -12.82 -10.09
CA ASN A 397 -30.67 -11.65 -11.00
C ASN A 397 -29.89 -10.47 -10.45
N ALA A 398 -29.12 -10.62 -9.36
CA ALA A 398 -28.29 -9.59 -8.82
C ALA A 398 -27.28 -9.04 -9.86
N ALA A 399 -26.93 -7.78 -9.72
CA ALA A 399 -26.01 -7.08 -10.62
C ALA A 399 -24.68 -7.82 -10.76
N PHE A 400 -24.16 -8.39 -9.67
CA PHE A 400 -22.95 -9.21 -9.65
C PHE A 400 -22.96 -10.29 -10.76
N PHE A 401 -23.98 -11.16 -10.80
CA PHE A 401 -24.03 -12.26 -11.77
C PHE A 401 -24.16 -11.78 -13.22
N THR A 402 -24.96 -10.73 -13.43
CA THR A 402 -25.15 -10.15 -14.76
C THR A 402 -23.85 -9.51 -15.26
N TYR A 403 -23.18 -8.76 -14.40
CA TYR A 403 -21.93 -8.11 -14.70
C TYR A 403 -20.82 -9.13 -14.99
N GLN A 404 -20.68 -10.15 -14.14
CA GLN A 404 -19.75 -11.26 -14.35
C GLN A 404 -19.90 -11.90 -15.73
N LYS A 405 -21.14 -12.19 -16.15
CA LYS A 405 -21.42 -12.76 -17.49
C LYS A 405 -21.05 -11.79 -18.63
N GLN A 406 -21.20 -10.51 -18.39
CA GLN A 406 -20.90 -9.48 -19.39
C GLN A 406 -19.40 -9.27 -19.57
N ILE A 407 -18.64 -9.13 -18.49
CA ILE A 407 -17.22 -8.82 -18.56
C ILE A 407 -16.34 -10.06 -18.73
N MET A 408 -16.79 -11.21 -18.22
CA MET A 408 -16.06 -12.47 -18.23
C MET A 408 -16.96 -13.65 -18.64
N PRO A 409 -17.44 -13.65 -19.91
CA PRO A 409 -18.38 -14.70 -20.38
C PRO A 409 -17.77 -16.11 -20.37
N LYS A 410 -16.44 -16.20 -20.37
CA LYS A 410 -15.66 -17.43 -20.29
C LYS A 410 -14.64 -17.32 -19.15
N PRO A 411 -15.03 -17.58 -17.91
CA PRO A 411 -14.15 -17.45 -16.75
C PRO A 411 -12.87 -18.26 -16.87
N GLU A 412 -12.93 -19.46 -17.44
CA GLU A 412 -11.79 -20.33 -17.70
C GLU A 412 -10.74 -19.72 -18.66
N CYS A 413 -11.09 -18.63 -19.34
CA CYS A 413 -10.20 -17.87 -20.21
C CYS A 413 -9.62 -16.62 -19.54
N ALA A 414 -10.01 -16.33 -18.29
CA ALA A 414 -9.48 -15.19 -17.54
C ALA A 414 -7.95 -15.28 -17.40
N PRO A 415 -7.23 -14.16 -17.45
CA PRO A 415 -5.77 -14.15 -17.27
C PRO A 415 -5.33 -14.78 -15.95
N SER A 416 -6.02 -14.50 -14.87
CA SER A 416 -5.76 -15.08 -13.54
C SER A 416 -5.84 -16.60 -13.54
N HIS A 417 -6.84 -17.19 -14.21
CA HIS A 417 -6.95 -18.65 -14.34
C HIS A 417 -5.91 -19.22 -15.28
N LYS A 418 -5.56 -18.50 -16.35
CA LYS A 418 -4.50 -18.94 -17.29
C LYS A 418 -3.13 -18.99 -16.65
N VAL A 419 -2.82 -18.09 -15.72
CA VAL A 419 -1.58 -18.11 -14.96
C VAL A 419 -1.46 -19.45 -14.21
N ILE A 420 -2.51 -19.86 -13.50
CA ILE A 420 -2.51 -21.10 -12.75
C ILE A 420 -2.42 -22.33 -13.69
N CYS A 421 -3.18 -22.35 -14.78
CA CYS A 421 -3.10 -23.44 -15.74
C CYS A 421 -1.72 -23.57 -16.36
N GLU A 422 -1.10 -22.44 -16.79
CA GLU A 422 0.25 -22.44 -17.36
C GLU A 422 1.30 -22.85 -16.32
N HIS A 423 1.14 -22.43 -15.05
CA HIS A 423 2.01 -22.86 -13.97
C HIS A 423 1.95 -24.37 -13.74
N ILE A 424 0.75 -24.93 -13.66
CA ILE A 424 0.53 -26.39 -13.50
C ILE A 424 1.11 -27.17 -14.71
N ASP A 425 0.91 -26.66 -15.93
CA ASP A 425 1.46 -27.29 -17.14
C ASP A 425 3.00 -27.32 -17.14
N ASN A 426 3.64 -26.25 -16.61
CA ASN A 426 5.09 -26.14 -16.57
C ASN A 426 5.73 -26.96 -15.43
N PHE A 427 5.11 -27.02 -14.27
CA PHE A 427 5.69 -27.58 -13.05
C PHE A 427 5.00 -28.86 -12.57
N GLY A 428 3.91 -29.28 -13.20
CA GLY A 428 3.14 -30.48 -12.86
C GLY A 428 2.32 -30.36 -11.56
N ARG A 429 2.33 -29.22 -10.94
CA ARG A 429 1.61 -28.91 -9.70
C ARG A 429 1.40 -27.41 -9.58
N ASP A 430 0.45 -27.04 -8.74
CA ASP A 430 0.23 -25.67 -8.36
C ASP A 430 1.30 -25.18 -7.37
N TYR A 431 1.69 -23.90 -7.47
CA TYR A 431 2.58 -23.26 -6.52
C TYR A 431 1.87 -23.06 -5.16
N ARG A 432 2.61 -23.31 -4.07
CA ARG A 432 2.10 -23.07 -2.72
C ARG A 432 3.24 -22.78 -1.75
N PHE A 433 3.02 -21.77 -0.95
CA PHE A 433 3.75 -21.56 0.29
C PHE A 433 2.73 -21.39 1.42
N GLU A 434 2.42 -22.49 2.09
CA GLU A 434 1.43 -22.56 3.16
C GLU A 434 1.98 -23.32 4.39
N THR A 435 1.62 -22.88 5.59
CA THR A 435 2.01 -23.56 6.85
C THR A 435 1.07 -24.70 7.20
N LYS A 436 -0.16 -24.63 6.72
CA LYS A 436 -1.24 -25.62 6.97
C LYS A 436 -2.07 -25.79 5.70
N LYS A 437 -2.83 -26.87 5.65
CA LYS A 437 -3.81 -27.11 4.60
C LYS A 437 -4.76 -25.90 4.47
N ASN A 438 -5.11 -25.52 3.21
CA ASN A 438 -6.04 -24.43 2.96
C ASN A 438 -7.35 -24.62 3.75
N PRO A 439 -7.85 -23.59 4.46
CA PRO A 439 -9.07 -23.70 5.25
C PRO A 439 -10.34 -23.88 4.41
N VAL A 440 -10.28 -23.56 3.10
CA VAL A 440 -11.38 -23.76 2.15
C VAL A 440 -11.13 -25.07 1.41
N PRO A 441 -11.96 -26.12 1.61
CA PRO A 441 -11.70 -27.45 1.03
C PRO A 441 -11.58 -27.46 -0.49
N GLN A 442 -12.32 -26.60 -1.20
CA GLN A 442 -12.28 -26.50 -2.65
C GLN A 442 -10.95 -25.94 -3.18
N LEU A 443 -10.17 -25.25 -2.34
CA LEU A 443 -8.88 -24.65 -2.69
C LEU A 443 -7.69 -25.50 -2.23
N THR A 444 -7.92 -26.70 -1.73
CA THR A 444 -6.84 -27.62 -1.32
C THR A 444 -6.43 -28.55 -2.47
N ASP A 445 -5.15 -28.90 -2.51
CA ASP A 445 -4.58 -29.86 -3.48
C ASP A 445 -5.00 -29.56 -4.93
N VAL A 446 -4.92 -28.30 -5.32
CA VAL A 446 -5.39 -27.81 -6.62
C VAL A 446 -4.53 -28.41 -7.73
N LYS A 447 -5.15 -29.20 -8.61
CA LYS A 447 -4.58 -29.70 -9.87
C LYS A 447 -5.05 -28.90 -11.08
N CYS A 448 -6.10 -28.14 -10.90
CA CYS A 448 -6.63 -27.13 -11.81
C CYS A 448 -7.24 -26.02 -10.97
N ASP A 449 -7.23 -24.80 -11.51
CA ASP A 449 -7.81 -23.67 -10.78
C ASP A 449 -9.31 -23.82 -10.57
N ASN A 450 -9.80 -23.48 -9.37
CA ASN A 450 -11.21 -23.56 -9.02
C ASN A 450 -11.94 -22.25 -9.35
N VAL A 451 -12.43 -22.13 -10.57
CA VAL A 451 -13.16 -20.96 -11.07
C VAL A 451 -14.58 -20.80 -10.46
N GLN A 452 -15.01 -21.74 -9.62
CA GLN A 452 -16.38 -21.72 -9.06
C GLN A 452 -16.47 -21.06 -7.69
N VAL A 453 -15.38 -21.02 -6.95
CA VAL A 453 -15.37 -20.39 -5.62
C VAL A 453 -15.64 -18.89 -5.76
N GLY A 454 -16.65 -18.39 -5.06
CA GLY A 454 -17.07 -16.99 -5.14
C GLY A 454 -17.88 -16.61 -6.39
N ARG A 455 -18.40 -17.58 -7.15
CA ARG A 455 -19.20 -17.36 -8.38
C ARG A 455 -20.58 -17.97 -8.30
N GLU A 456 -21.44 -17.62 -9.29
CA GLU A 456 -22.76 -18.21 -9.44
C GLU A 456 -22.67 -19.73 -9.66
N LYS A 457 -23.43 -20.51 -8.89
CA LYS A 457 -23.43 -21.98 -8.94
C LYS A 457 -23.82 -22.58 -10.29
N ASN A 458 -24.56 -21.84 -11.13
CA ASN A 458 -25.19 -22.38 -12.35
C ASN A 458 -24.31 -22.26 -13.60
N VAL A 459 -23.11 -21.71 -13.52
CA VAL A 459 -22.28 -21.40 -14.71
C VAL A 459 -21.37 -22.54 -15.12
N CYS A 460 -21.10 -23.53 -14.28
CA CYS A 460 -20.05 -24.53 -14.53
C CYS A 460 -20.39 -25.98 -14.20
N SER A 461 -21.64 -26.43 -14.32
CA SER A 461 -21.96 -27.85 -14.12
C SER A 461 -21.59 -28.77 -15.31
N SER A 462 -21.06 -28.25 -16.41
CA SER A 462 -20.85 -29.03 -17.64
C SER A 462 -19.47 -28.97 -18.31
N SER A 463 -18.53 -28.21 -17.79
CA SER A 463 -17.18 -28.21 -18.37
C SER A 463 -16.12 -28.43 -17.30
N GLY A 464 -15.94 -29.70 -16.93
CA GLY A 464 -14.69 -30.09 -16.32
C GLY A 464 -13.55 -29.69 -17.27
N PHE A 465 -12.71 -28.76 -16.88
CA PHE A 465 -11.49 -28.43 -17.58
C PHE A 465 -10.69 -29.75 -17.73
N LYS A 466 -10.57 -30.21 -18.97
CA LYS A 466 -9.60 -31.25 -19.31
C LYS A 466 -8.37 -30.53 -19.79
N PRO A 467 -7.22 -30.64 -19.12
CA PRO A 467 -5.98 -30.17 -19.69
C PRO A 467 -5.79 -30.86 -21.05
N ASN A 468 -5.52 -30.06 -22.08
CA ASN A 468 -5.11 -30.61 -23.35
C ASN A 468 -3.80 -31.40 -23.11
N LYS A 469 -3.81 -32.66 -23.55
CA LYS A 469 -2.62 -33.52 -23.55
C LYS A 469 -1.57 -32.97 -24.49
#